data_b9b4bb5a978fb8d24df730daf4dc97f9
#
_entry.id   b9b4bb5a978fb8d24df730daf4dc97f9
#
_cell.length_a   1.000
_cell.length_b   1.000
_cell.length_c   1.000
_cell.angle_alpha   90.00
_cell.angle_beta   90.00
_cell.angle_gamma   90.00
#
_symmetry.space_group_name_H-M   'P 1'
#
loop_
_entity.id
_entity.type
_entity.pdbx_description
1 polymer ?
#
loop_
_entity_poly.entity_id
_entity_poly.type
_entity_poly.pdbx_seq_one_letter_code
_entity_poly.pdbx_strand_id
1 'polypeptide(L)'
;MEQTMFTNEVILSWLQYFSQNVDINLAKLKLLDITGKNKNLIPTVMTNRAVLVFTDAGHPDIFYDMWNAELGDCDIWYNEGSDPSGEIKHDKVSDMINRGINASAAMLILNPDAATNYHIGMENSRFSCGSVQYVCREVRAIIMSKLNLRDQDNICIISGESIAVEAAMIAAEGSVIAVEYDPRDRKTM
;
A
#
# COMPACT_ATOMS: atom_id res chain seq x y z
N MET A 1 1.38 2.03 -26.91
CA MET A 1 1.65 1.16 -25.77
C MET A 1 0.30 0.62 -25.31
N GLU A 2 0.03 -0.65 -25.56
CA GLU A 2 -1.18 -1.31 -25.05
C GLU A 2 -1.06 -1.35 -23.51
N GLN A 3 -1.99 -0.70 -22.83
CA GLN A 3 -2.20 -0.95 -21.42
C GLN A 3 -2.62 -2.42 -21.29
N THR A 4 -1.78 -3.22 -20.68
CA THR A 4 -2.11 -4.59 -20.30
C THR A 4 -3.22 -4.51 -19.27
N MET A 5 -4.44 -4.57 -19.74
CA MET A 5 -5.61 -4.57 -18.86
C MET A 5 -5.68 -5.98 -18.26
N PHE A 6 -5.47 -6.11 -16.96
CA PHE A 6 -5.65 -7.38 -16.26
C PHE A 6 -7.13 -7.77 -16.35
N THR A 7 -7.43 -8.68 -17.26
CA THR A 7 -8.77 -9.26 -17.38
C THR A 7 -9.03 -10.18 -16.18
N ASN A 8 -10.32 -10.44 -15.91
CA ASN A 8 -10.69 -11.38 -14.84
C ASN A 8 -10.04 -12.76 -15.02
N GLU A 9 -9.85 -13.21 -16.24
CA GLU A 9 -9.19 -14.49 -16.54
C GLU A 9 -7.72 -14.48 -16.14
N VAL A 10 -7.01 -13.39 -16.41
CA VAL A 10 -5.61 -13.21 -16.03
C VAL A 10 -5.49 -13.17 -14.50
N ILE A 11 -6.37 -12.44 -13.83
CA ILE A 11 -6.41 -12.37 -12.35
C ILE A 11 -6.63 -13.76 -11.76
N LEU A 12 -7.61 -14.52 -12.27
CA LEU A 12 -7.90 -15.87 -11.81
C LEU A 12 -6.72 -16.83 -12.04
N SER A 13 -6.02 -16.72 -13.16
CA SER A 13 -4.83 -17.52 -13.44
C SER A 13 -3.70 -17.26 -12.44
N TRP A 14 -3.46 -16.00 -12.09
CA TRP A 14 -2.47 -15.63 -11.06
C TRP A 14 -2.90 -16.08 -9.67
N LEU A 15 -4.17 -15.95 -9.31
CA LEU A 15 -4.70 -16.46 -8.05
C LEU A 15 -4.49 -17.98 -7.93
N GLN A 16 -4.76 -18.72 -8.99
CA GLN A 16 -4.56 -20.15 -9.03
C GLN A 16 -3.07 -20.51 -8.88
N TYR A 17 -2.20 -19.81 -9.61
CA TYR A 17 -0.75 -20.02 -9.54
C TYR A 17 -0.21 -19.84 -8.13
N PHE A 18 -0.52 -18.72 -7.46
CA PHE A 18 -0.05 -18.51 -6.10
C PHE A 18 -0.68 -19.46 -5.10
N SER A 19 -1.97 -19.77 -5.20
CA SER A 19 -2.65 -20.68 -4.27
C SER A 19 -2.17 -22.13 -4.34
N GLN A 20 -1.60 -22.54 -5.47
CA GLN A 20 -1.00 -23.86 -5.62
C GLN A 20 0.40 -23.96 -5.01
N ASN A 21 1.10 -22.84 -4.87
CA ASN A 21 2.50 -22.80 -4.45
C ASN A 21 2.70 -22.21 -3.04
N VAL A 22 1.71 -21.45 -2.54
CA VAL A 22 1.79 -20.76 -1.25
C VAL A 22 0.50 -21.01 -0.48
N ASP A 23 0.63 -21.34 0.81
CA ASP A 23 -0.53 -21.53 1.69
C ASP A 23 -1.14 -20.17 2.06
N ILE A 24 -2.16 -19.77 1.30
CA ILE A 24 -2.86 -18.49 1.48
C ILE A 24 -4.37 -18.70 1.56
N ASN A 25 -5.01 -17.89 2.40
CA ASN A 25 -6.47 -17.83 2.45
C ASN A 25 -6.99 -16.82 1.42
N LEU A 26 -7.45 -17.31 0.27
CA LEU A 26 -7.98 -16.46 -0.81
C LEU A 26 -9.14 -15.55 -0.38
N ALA A 27 -9.93 -15.95 0.62
CA ALA A 27 -11.04 -15.12 1.13
C ALA A 27 -10.55 -13.87 1.91
N LYS A 28 -9.27 -13.84 2.30
CA LYS A 28 -8.62 -12.73 2.99
C LYS A 28 -7.55 -12.05 2.16
N LEU A 29 -7.42 -12.43 0.91
CA LEU A 29 -6.44 -11.86 0.00
C LEU A 29 -6.95 -10.53 -0.56
N LYS A 30 -6.15 -9.48 -0.40
CA LYS A 30 -6.40 -8.19 -1.04
C LYS A 30 -5.77 -8.20 -2.44
N LEU A 31 -6.51 -7.74 -3.44
CA LEU A 31 -6.00 -7.52 -4.80
C LEU A 31 -5.67 -6.05 -4.97
N LEU A 32 -4.52 -5.75 -5.56
CA LEU A 32 -4.08 -4.39 -5.82
C LEU A 32 -3.41 -4.31 -7.20
N ASP A 33 -3.91 -3.45 -8.06
CA ASP A 33 -3.32 -3.13 -9.35
C ASP A 33 -2.62 -1.76 -9.25
N ILE A 34 -1.29 -1.76 -9.44
CA ILE A 34 -0.47 -0.55 -9.44
C ILE A 34 0.11 -0.24 -10.83
N THR A 35 -0.33 -0.94 -11.87
CA THR A 35 0.15 -0.73 -13.23
C THR A 35 -0.10 0.71 -13.72
N GLY A 36 0.95 1.36 -14.22
CA GLY A 36 0.88 2.72 -14.75
C GLY A 36 0.50 3.82 -13.76
N LYS A 37 0.36 3.51 -12.47
CA LYS A 37 0.05 4.49 -11.40
C LYS A 37 0.70 4.07 -10.10
N ASN A 38 1.31 5.04 -9.43
CA ASN A 38 1.77 4.86 -8.05
C ASN A 38 0.52 4.87 -7.15
N LYS A 39 -0.02 3.71 -6.85
CA LYS A 39 -1.17 3.55 -5.97
C LYS A 39 -0.73 2.96 -4.64
N ASN A 40 -1.45 3.28 -3.62
CA ASN A 40 -1.44 2.92 -2.21
C ASN A 40 -0.89 1.53 -1.83
N LEU A 41 0.25 1.11 -2.40
CA LEU A 41 0.86 -0.19 -2.09
C LEU A 41 1.23 -0.26 -0.61
N ILE A 42 1.97 0.71 -0.13
CA ILE A 42 2.48 0.74 1.25
C ILE A 42 1.34 0.66 2.26
N PRO A 43 0.33 1.57 2.26
CA PRO A 43 -0.78 1.48 3.20
C PRO A 43 -1.60 0.20 3.05
N THR A 44 -1.74 -0.33 1.84
CA THR A 44 -2.43 -1.60 1.62
C THR A 44 -1.68 -2.77 2.24
N VAL A 45 -0.36 -2.85 2.07
CA VAL A 45 0.46 -3.91 2.68
C VAL A 45 0.52 -3.74 4.20
N MET A 46 0.60 -2.52 4.72
CA MET A 46 0.58 -2.25 6.16
C MET A 46 -0.71 -2.75 6.84
N THR A 47 -1.83 -2.75 6.14
CA THR A 47 -3.15 -3.06 6.71
C THR A 47 -3.66 -4.46 6.36
N ASN A 48 -3.02 -5.16 5.45
CA ASN A 48 -3.46 -6.48 5.01
C ASN A 48 -2.34 -7.51 5.13
N ARG A 49 -2.68 -8.71 5.66
CA ARG A 49 -1.72 -9.82 5.82
C ARG A 49 -1.29 -10.46 4.52
N ALA A 50 -2.12 -10.39 3.50
CA ALA A 50 -1.82 -10.95 2.19
C ALA A 50 -2.34 -10.02 1.10
N VAL A 51 -1.46 -9.60 0.20
CA VAL A 51 -1.77 -8.69 -0.91
C VAL A 51 -1.20 -9.28 -2.19
N LEU A 52 -2.06 -9.55 -3.17
CA LEU A 52 -1.63 -9.86 -4.53
C LEU A 52 -1.56 -8.57 -5.33
N VAL A 53 -0.36 -8.20 -5.72
CA VAL A 53 -0.06 -6.95 -6.41
C VAL A 53 0.19 -7.24 -7.87
N PHE A 54 -0.52 -6.53 -8.76
CA PHE A 54 -0.23 -6.48 -10.18
C PHE A 54 0.60 -5.23 -10.47
N THR A 55 1.74 -5.42 -11.12
CA THR A 55 2.72 -4.35 -11.35
C THR A 55 3.29 -4.42 -12.76
N ASP A 56 3.99 -3.38 -13.16
CA ASP A 56 4.74 -3.28 -14.39
C ASP A 56 6.18 -2.78 -14.12
N ALA A 57 6.98 -2.67 -15.16
CA ALA A 57 8.34 -2.17 -15.08
C ALA A 57 8.45 -0.66 -14.71
N GLY A 58 7.31 0.01 -14.53
CA GLY A 58 7.25 1.43 -14.18
C GLY A 58 7.54 1.75 -12.71
N HIS A 59 7.81 0.74 -11.89
CA HIS A 59 8.03 0.89 -10.44
C HIS A 59 9.37 0.28 -9.97
N PRO A 60 10.52 0.80 -10.46
CA PRO A 60 11.82 0.20 -10.16
C PRO A 60 12.20 0.27 -8.67
N ASP A 61 11.70 1.27 -7.94
CA ASP A 61 12.07 1.53 -6.54
C ASP A 61 11.07 0.96 -5.52
N ILE A 62 10.14 0.13 -5.97
CA ILE A 62 9.03 -0.36 -5.14
C ILE A 62 9.49 -1.06 -3.85
N PHE A 63 10.56 -1.83 -3.89
CA PHE A 63 11.09 -2.53 -2.71
C PHE A 63 11.85 -1.59 -1.78
N TYR A 64 12.53 -0.60 -2.34
CA TYR A 64 13.17 0.43 -1.54
C TYR A 64 12.12 1.27 -0.80
N ASP A 65 11.04 1.65 -1.47
CA ASP A 65 9.93 2.38 -0.85
C ASP A 65 9.26 1.57 0.26
N MET A 66 9.03 0.27 0.04
CA MET A 66 8.50 -0.63 1.06
C MET A 66 9.46 -0.78 2.24
N TRP A 67 10.74 -0.97 1.99
CA TRP A 67 11.74 -1.07 3.03
C TRP A 67 11.83 0.21 3.87
N ASN A 68 11.82 1.38 3.23
CA ASN A 68 11.82 2.68 3.89
C ASN A 68 10.56 2.92 4.74
N ALA A 69 9.47 2.23 4.42
CA ALA A 69 8.21 2.21 5.17
C ALA A 69 8.16 1.11 6.25
N GLU A 70 9.30 0.58 6.67
CA GLU A 70 9.44 -0.46 7.70
C GLU A 70 8.78 -1.81 7.33
N LEU A 71 8.58 -2.08 6.04
CA LEU A 71 8.03 -3.34 5.52
C LEU A 71 9.10 -4.33 5.06
N GLY A 72 10.34 -4.17 5.52
CA GLY A 72 11.49 -4.99 5.13
C GLY A 72 11.34 -6.48 5.46
N ASP A 73 10.58 -6.82 6.49
CA ASP A 73 10.34 -8.20 6.93
C ASP A 73 9.19 -8.91 6.22
N CYS A 74 8.47 -8.22 5.33
CA CYS A 74 7.45 -8.85 4.51
C CYS A 74 8.04 -9.88 3.57
N ASP A 75 7.36 -11.02 3.43
CA ASP A 75 7.71 -12.04 2.46
C ASP A 75 7.13 -11.72 1.09
N ILE A 76 7.91 -11.92 0.04
CA ILE A 76 7.48 -11.74 -1.35
C ILE A 76 7.61 -13.05 -2.09
N TRP A 77 6.53 -13.46 -2.73
CA TRP A 77 6.47 -14.59 -3.63
C TRP A 77 6.22 -14.09 -5.05
N TYR A 78 7.05 -14.48 -5.99
CA TYR A 78 7.00 -13.97 -7.37
C TYR A 78 7.58 -14.99 -8.35
N ASN A 79 7.38 -14.74 -9.63
CA ASN A 79 8.16 -15.37 -10.69
C ASN A 79 8.83 -14.28 -11.55
N GLU A 80 9.78 -14.66 -12.38
CA GLU A 80 10.50 -13.73 -13.26
C GLU A 80 9.81 -13.55 -14.63
N GLY A 81 8.61 -14.10 -14.80
CA GLY A 81 7.87 -14.05 -16.05
C GLY A 81 6.68 -13.07 -16.02
N SER A 82 6.14 -12.82 -17.20
CA SER A 82 4.90 -12.07 -17.39
C SER A 82 3.64 -12.94 -17.25
N ASP A 83 3.81 -14.25 -17.18
CA ASP A 83 2.74 -15.24 -17.14
C ASP A 83 2.75 -16.03 -15.84
N PRO A 84 1.59 -16.52 -15.36
CA PRO A 84 1.47 -17.33 -14.14
C PRO A 84 1.98 -18.78 -14.38
N SER A 85 3.28 -18.91 -14.67
CA SER A 85 3.93 -20.18 -14.98
C SER A 85 5.36 -20.21 -14.50
N GLY A 86 5.96 -21.38 -14.45
CA GLY A 86 7.35 -21.57 -14.04
C GLY A 86 7.54 -21.66 -12.53
N GLU A 87 8.80 -21.56 -12.12
CA GLU A 87 9.18 -21.68 -10.72
C GLU A 87 8.84 -20.42 -9.92
N ILE A 88 8.21 -20.61 -8.76
CA ILE A 88 7.96 -19.52 -7.83
C ILE A 88 9.19 -19.26 -6.99
N LYS A 89 9.54 -18.00 -6.83
CA LYS A 89 10.63 -17.52 -5.98
C LYS A 89 10.10 -16.89 -4.72
N HIS A 90 10.89 -16.96 -3.67
CA HIS A 90 10.56 -16.40 -2.37
C HIS A 90 11.76 -15.64 -1.82
N ASP A 91 11.55 -14.39 -1.48
CA ASP A 91 12.56 -13.53 -0.86
C ASP A 91 11.84 -12.59 0.16
N LYS A 92 12.62 -11.88 0.98
CA LYS A 92 12.11 -10.78 1.79
C LYS A 92 12.25 -9.46 1.06
N VAL A 93 11.41 -8.48 1.40
CA VAL A 93 11.52 -7.10 0.86
C VAL A 93 12.93 -6.55 1.05
N SER A 94 13.55 -6.74 2.22
CA SER A 94 14.91 -6.32 2.52
C SER A 94 15.97 -6.87 1.57
N ASP A 95 15.76 -8.06 1.05
CA ASP A 95 16.71 -8.73 0.13
C ASP A 95 16.53 -8.26 -1.33
N MET A 96 15.41 -7.60 -1.61
CA MET A 96 15.01 -7.17 -2.94
C MET A 96 15.37 -5.71 -3.27
N ILE A 97 15.84 -4.92 -2.30
CA ILE A 97 16.07 -3.46 -2.43
C ILE A 97 16.94 -3.09 -3.64
N ASN A 98 17.92 -3.91 -3.97
CA ASN A 98 18.86 -3.68 -5.07
C ASN A 98 18.58 -4.57 -6.29
N ARG A 99 17.49 -5.31 -6.29
CA ARG A 99 17.09 -6.16 -7.40
C ARG A 99 16.00 -5.47 -8.21
N GLY A 100 16.30 -5.11 -9.44
CA GLY A 100 15.24 -4.76 -10.39
C GLY A 100 14.44 -6.01 -10.71
N ILE A 101 13.13 -5.99 -10.49
CA ILE A 101 12.26 -7.02 -11.06
C ILE A 101 12.11 -6.70 -12.54
N ASN A 102 12.77 -7.47 -13.37
CA ASN A 102 12.58 -7.42 -14.80
C ASN A 102 11.24 -8.09 -15.14
N ALA A 103 10.19 -7.28 -15.27
CA ALA A 103 8.89 -7.67 -15.80
C ALA A 103 8.09 -8.71 -14.99
N SER A 104 8.11 -8.64 -13.66
CA SER A 104 7.09 -9.37 -12.90
C SER A 104 5.72 -8.73 -13.16
N ALA A 105 4.77 -9.49 -13.66
CA ALA A 105 3.40 -9.02 -13.84
C ALA A 105 2.62 -9.05 -12.52
N ALA A 106 2.98 -9.94 -11.60
CA ALA A 106 2.33 -10.07 -10.31
C ALA A 106 3.28 -10.57 -9.22
N MET A 107 3.04 -10.14 -7.99
CA MET A 107 3.71 -10.62 -6.79
C MET A 107 2.72 -10.76 -5.64
N LEU A 108 2.92 -11.78 -4.81
CA LEU A 108 2.18 -11.97 -3.58
C LEU A 108 3.04 -11.50 -2.41
N ILE A 109 2.53 -10.55 -1.65
CA ILE A 109 3.20 -9.99 -0.47
C ILE A 109 2.48 -10.49 0.77
N LEU A 110 3.22 -11.07 1.69
CA LEU A 110 2.73 -11.50 2.99
C LEU A 110 3.35 -10.65 4.08
N ASN A 111 2.52 -9.93 4.81
CA ASN A 111 2.92 -9.12 5.95
C ASN A 111 2.51 -9.82 7.25
N PRO A 112 3.46 -10.39 8.02
CA PRO A 112 3.16 -11.04 9.29
C PRO A 112 2.64 -10.05 10.35
N ASP A 113 3.08 -8.79 10.28
CA ASP A 113 2.80 -7.75 11.26
C ASP A 113 1.75 -6.74 10.78
N ALA A 114 0.92 -7.15 9.80
CA ALA A 114 -0.12 -6.28 9.28
C ALA A 114 -1.03 -5.74 10.39
N ALA A 115 -1.15 -4.42 10.44
CA ALA A 115 -2.06 -3.73 11.33
C ALA A 115 -3.51 -3.90 10.84
N THR A 116 -4.05 -5.12 11.03
CA THR A 116 -5.40 -5.48 10.58
C THR A 116 -6.52 -4.70 11.27
N ASN A 117 -6.18 -3.97 12.33
CA ASN A 117 -7.09 -3.10 13.07
C ASN A 117 -6.54 -1.67 13.04
N TYR A 118 -6.94 -0.89 12.05
CA TYR A 118 -6.70 0.54 12.10
C TYR A 118 -7.51 1.15 13.24
N HIS A 119 -6.83 1.83 14.15
CA HIS A 119 -7.47 2.57 15.24
C HIS A 119 -7.44 4.06 14.95
N ILE A 120 -8.62 4.67 14.87
CA ILE A 120 -8.77 6.13 14.86
C ILE A 120 -8.09 6.72 16.11
N GLY A 121 -7.36 7.80 15.94
CA GLY A 121 -6.67 8.48 17.04
C GLY A 121 -5.27 7.91 17.28
N MET A 122 -4.44 7.89 16.28
CA MET A 122 -3.03 7.54 16.40
C MET A 122 -2.31 8.43 17.39
N GLU A 123 -1.28 7.90 18.06
CA GLU A 123 -0.42 8.70 18.95
C GLU A 123 0.27 9.82 18.18
N ASN A 124 0.37 11.01 18.78
CA ASN A 124 1.01 12.16 18.14
C ASN A 124 2.48 11.90 17.80
N SER A 125 3.16 11.05 18.56
CA SER A 125 4.55 10.62 18.31
C SER A 125 4.76 9.85 17.01
N ARG A 126 3.68 9.37 16.37
CA ARG A 126 3.73 8.67 15.09
C ARG A 126 3.81 9.61 13.88
N PHE A 127 3.65 10.90 14.08
CA PHE A 127 3.70 11.91 13.04
C PHE A 127 5.02 12.68 13.07
N SER A 128 5.60 12.94 11.90
CA SER A 128 6.73 13.85 11.76
C SER A 128 6.25 15.29 11.95
N CYS A 129 6.93 16.08 12.79
CA CYS A 129 6.57 17.47 13.03
C CYS A 129 6.98 18.39 11.89
N GLY A 130 6.00 19.11 11.33
CA GLY A 130 6.22 20.36 10.61
C GLY A 130 6.39 21.55 11.56
N SER A 131 6.23 22.77 11.04
CA SER A 131 6.29 24.02 11.83
C SER A 131 5.01 24.31 12.60
N VAL A 132 3.91 23.62 12.30
CA VAL A 132 2.61 23.77 12.97
C VAL A 132 2.39 22.61 13.94
N GLN A 133 1.82 22.91 15.10
CA GLN A 133 1.42 21.85 16.04
C GLN A 133 0.28 21.02 15.46
N TYR A 134 0.38 19.72 15.59
CA TYR A 134 -0.70 18.81 15.19
C TYR A 134 -2.00 19.11 15.91
N VAL A 135 -3.08 18.73 15.27
CA VAL A 135 -4.35 18.49 15.94
C VAL A 135 -4.16 17.38 16.98
N CYS A 136 -4.49 17.64 18.24
CA CYS A 136 -4.32 16.63 19.29
C CYS A 136 -5.14 15.37 18.98
N ARG A 137 -4.66 14.23 19.50
CA ARG A 137 -5.22 12.90 19.25
C ARG A 137 -6.74 12.84 19.41
N GLU A 138 -7.26 13.44 20.50
CA GLU A 138 -8.68 13.38 20.85
C GLU A 138 -9.54 14.14 19.83
N VAL A 139 -9.08 15.34 19.44
CA VAL A 139 -9.78 16.16 18.45
C VAL A 139 -9.74 15.48 17.08
N ARG A 140 -8.58 14.91 16.71
CA ARG A 140 -8.45 14.16 15.46
C ARG A 140 -9.37 12.95 15.42
N ALA A 141 -9.44 12.18 16.51
CA ALA A 141 -10.37 11.05 16.64
C ALA A 141 -11.84 11.46 16.46
N ILE A 142 -12.22 12.60 17.04
CA ILE A 142 -13.58 13.15 16.89
C ILE A 142 -13.83 13.53 15.42
N ILE A 143 -12.89 14.22 14.77
CA ILE A 143 -12.98 14.61 13.36
C ILE A 143 -13.17 13.36 12.49
N MET A 144 -12.30 12.36 12.64
CA MET A 144 -12.36 11.13 11.87
C MET A 144 -13.70 10.39 12.07
N SER A 145 -14.18 10.32 13.32
CA SER A 145 -15.48 9.73 13.62
C SER A 145 -16.65 10.50 12.96
N LYS A 146 -16.55 11.83 12.88
CA LYS A 146 -17.59 12.66 12.24
C LYS A 146 -17.55 12.59 10.72
N LEU A 147 -16.37 12.46 10.12
CA LEU A 147 -16.22 12.29 8.69
C LEU A 147 -16.81 10.96 8.21
N ASN A 148 -16.81 9.94 9.07
CA ASN A 148 -17.37 8.61 8.77
C ASN A 148 -16.89 8.04 7.43
N LEU A 149 -15.58 8.09 7.22
CA LEU A 149 -14.93 7.74 5.97
C LEU A 149 -15.05 6.25 5.66
N ARG A 150 -15.06 5.95 4.37
CA ARG A 150 -15.03 4.61 3.80
C ARG A 150 -13.75 4.42 3.00
N ASP A 151 -13.42 3.20 2.71
CA ASP A 151 -12.22 2.80 1.94
C ASP A 151 -12.12 3.44 0.54
N GLN A 152 -13.24 3.73 -0.11
CA GLN A 152 -13.32 4.30 -1.46
C GLN A 152 -13.56 5.81 -1.53
N ASP A 153 -13.58 6.49 -0.38
CA ASP A 153 -13.88 7.93 -0.36
C ASP A 153 -12.76 8.78 -0.94
N ASN A 154 -13.15 9.86 -1.63
CA ASN A 154 -12.23 10.89 -2.11
C ASN A 154 -12.37 12.13 -1.21
N ILE A 155 -11.26 12.54 -0.60
CA ILE A 155 -11.26 13.53 0.46
C ILE A 155 -10.28 14.64 0.12
N CYS A 156 -10.68 15.88 0.36
CA CYS A 156 -9.78 17.03 0.33
C CYS A 156 -9.68 17.62 1.74
N ILE A 157 -8.45 17.69 2.26
CA ILE A 157 -8.15 18.24 3.59
C ILE A 157 -7.26 19.45 3.41
N ILE A 158 -7.67 20.57 4.00
CA ILE A 158 -6.93 21.83 3.93
C ILE A 158 -6.34 22.11 5.31
N SER A 159 -5.03 22.27 5.39
CA SER A 159 -4.28 22.57 6.63
C SER A 159 -4.59 21.57 7.76
N GLY A 160 -4.47 20.29 7.47
CA GLY A 160 -4.79 19.22 8.41
C GLY A 160 -3.93 17.98 8.23
N GLU A 161 -2.59 18.13 8.25
CA GLU A 161 -1.61 17.08 7.95
C GLU A 161 -1.90 15.76 8.66
N SER A 162 -1.98 15.75 9.98
CA SER A 162 -2.22 14.54 10.76
C SER A 162 -3.61 13.93 10.53
N ILE A 163 -4.60 14.77 10.16
CA ILE A 163 -5.93 14.31 9.76
C ILE A 163 -5.84 13.67 8.37
N ALA A 164 -5.06 14.24 7.44
CA ALA A 164 -4.88 13.70 6.10
C ALA A 164 -4.23 12.32 6.14
N VAL A 165 -3.24 12.11 7.01
CA VAL A 165 -2.59 10.80 7.21
C VAL A 165 -3.60 9.76 7.70
N GLU A 166 -4.36 10.05 8.77
CA GLU A 166 -5.37 9.11 9.26
C GLU A 166 -6.48 8.86 8.24
N ALA A 167 -6.90 9.90 7.50
CA ALA A 167 -7.88 9.75 6.43
C ALA A 167 -7.37 8.83 5.31
N ALA A 168 -6.11 8.96 4.92
CA ALA A 168 -5.50 8.10 3.90
C ALA A 168 -5.42 6.62 4.31
N MET A 169 -5.25 6.35 5.60
CA MET A 169 -5.25 4.98 6.10
C MET A 169 -6.65 4.35 6.07
N ILE A 170 -7.71 5.14 6.19
CA ILE A 170 -9.10 4.64 6.09
C ILE A 170 -9.51 4.54 4.62
N ALA A 171 -9.29 5.59 3.84
CA ALA A 171 -9.66 5.65 2.43
C ALA A 171 -8.59 4.99 1.54
N ALA A 172 -8.22 3.75 1.86
CA ALA A 172 -7.11 3.04 1.22
C ALA A 172 -7.32 2.75 -0.28
N GLU A 173 -8.58 2.68 -0.73
CA GLU A 173 -8.97 2.49 -2.14
C GLU A 173 -9.38 3.81 -2.82
N GLY A 174 -9.51 4.87 -2.03
CA GLY A 174 -9.89 6.20 -2.49
C GLY A 174 -8.69 7.10 -2.78
N SER A 175 -8.91 8.41 -2.63
CA SER A 175 -7.86 9.42 -2.80
C SER A 175 -7.96 10.46 -1.69
N VAL A 176 -6.81 10.82 -1.11
CA VAL A 176 -6.71 11.93 -0.17
C VAL A 176 -5.86 13.02 -0.77
N ILE A 177 -6.45 14.21 -0.92
CA ILE A 177 -5.75 15.41 -1.38
C ILE A 177 -5.51 16.29 -0.16
N ALA A 178 -4.25 16.41 0.24
CA ALA A 178 -3.86 17.31 1.30
C ALA A 178 -3.36 18.62 0.69
N VAL A 179 -3.93 19.74 1.16
CA VAL A 179 -3.56 21.08 0.70
C VAL A 179 -2.95 21.84 1.87
N GLU A 180 -1.66 22.13 1.76
CA GLU A 180 -0.95 22.93 2.75
C GLU A 180 -0.64 24.32 2.22
N TYR A 181 -0.96 25.32 3.03
CA TYR A 181 -0.75 26.72 2.69
C TYR A 181 0.72 27.15 2.90
N ASP A 182 1.35 26.69 4.00
CA ASP A 182 2.74 27.07 4.29
C ASP A 182 3.71 26.23 3.44
N PRO A 183 4.56 26.90 2.61
CA PRO A 183 5.55 26.18 1.78
C PRO A 183 6.58 25.36 2.58
N ARG A 184 6.79 25.70 3.87
CA ARG A 184 7.72 24.97 4.74
C ARG A 184 7.14 23.63 5.16
N ASP A 185 5.85 23.59 5.43
CA ASP A 185 5.15 22.39 5.87
C ASP A 185 4.84 21.44 4.71
N ARG A 186 4.76 21.97 3.47
CA ARG A 186 4.66 21.16 2.25
C ARG A 186 5.80 20.16 2.03
N LYS A 187 6.98 20.41 2.61
CA LYS A 187 8.14 19.52 2.47
C LYS A 187 8.15 18.37 3.46
N THR A 188 7.31 18.43 4.47
CA THR A 188 7.18 17.42 5.52
C THR A 188 5.94 16.53 5.36
N MET A 189 5.10 16.85 4.37
CA MET A 189 4.02 16.01 3.89
C MET A 189 4.52 15.02 2.85
#